data_e3c088fe41e34bf8db31ae1a004ec3aa
#
_entry.id   e3c088fe41e34bf8db31ae1a004ec3aa
#
_cell.length_a   1.000
_cell.length_b   1.000
_cell.length_c   1.000
_cell.angle_alpha   90.00
_cell.angle_beta   90.00
_cell.angle_gamma   90.00
#
_symmetry.space_group_name_H-M   'P 1'
#
loop_
_entity.id
_entity.type
_entity.pdbx_description
1 polymer ?
#
loop_
_entity_poly.entity_id
_entity_poly.type
_entity_poly.pdbx_seq_one_letter_code
_entity_poly.pdbx_strand_id
1 'polypeptide(L)'
;MLPLPVLAAVEADSFWCLSRLLDGIQDNYITAQPGIQRSVKRMAELVARIDAPLSEHLAAQGVEFMQFAFRWMNCLLMREISVKNTVRMWDTYLVRTR
;
A
#
# COMPACT_ATOMS: atom_id res chain seq x y z
N MET A 1 1.32 -13.70 -28.51
CA MET A 1 0.07 -12.94 -28.20
C MET A 1 -0.99 -13.89 -27.66
N LEU A 2 -1.66 -13.50 -26.60
CA LEU A 2 -2.72 -14.32 -25.99
C LEU A 2 -4.00 -14.28 -26.83
N PRO A 3 -4.76 -15.38 -26.87
CA PRO A 3 -6.07 -15.39 -27.52
C PRO A 3 -7.02 -14.37 -26.89
N LEU A 4 -7.97 -13.84 -27.68
CA LEU A 4 -8.93 -12.86 -27.21
C LEU A 4 -9.74 -13.32 -25.98
N PRO A 5 -10.24 -14.56 -25.91
CA PRO A 5 -10.96 -15.02 -24.72
C PRO A 5 -10.11 -14.98 -23.44
N VAL A 6 -8.82 -15.28 -23.57
CA VAL A 6 -7.90 -15.22 -22.42
C VAL A 6 -7.66 -13.78 -22.00
N LEU A 7 -7.46 -12.88 -22.96
CA LEU A 7 -7.29 -11.46 -22.68
C LEU A 7 -8.52 -10.87 -21.99
N ALA A 8 -9.71 -11.23 -22.44
CA ALA A 8 -10.95 -10.78 -21.83
C ALA A 8 -11.10 -11.27 -20.38
N ALA A 9 -10.70 -12.52 -20.12
CA ALA A 9 -10.73 -13.08 -18.78
C ALA A 9 -9.73 -12.37 -17.86
N VAL A 10 -8.51 -12.10 -18.34
CA VAL A 10 -7.51 -11.38 -17.56
C VAL A 10 -7.98 -9.97 -17.23
N GLU A 11 -8.58 -9.29 -18.20
CA GLU A 11 -9.11 -7.95 -17.99
C GLU A 11 -10.21 -7.94 -16.91
N ALA A 12 -11.16 -8.87 -17.01
CA ALA A 12 -12.25 -8.99 -16.05
C ALA A 12 -11.73 -9.32 -14.65
N ASP A 13 -10.81 -10.28 -14.54
CA ASP A 13 -10.22 -10.65 -13.26
C ASP A 13 -9.43 -9.51 -12.65
N SER A 14 -8.69 -8.76 -13.47
CA SER A 14 -7.95 -7.58 -13.02
C SER A 14 -8.88 -6.51 -12.48
N PHE A 15 -10.00 -6.26 -13.15
CA PHE A 15 -11.01 -5.30 -12.69
C PHE A 15 -11.55 -5.70 -11.32
N TRP A 16 -11.93 -6.95 -11.15
CA TRP A 16 -12.51 -7.40 -9.88
C TRP A 16 -11.48 -7.42 -8.75
N CYS A 17 -10.26 -7.84 -9.03
CA CYS A 17 -9.18 -7.81 -8.03
C CYS A 17 -8.87 -6.39 -7.60
N LEU A 18 -8.77 -5.47 -8.54
CA LEU A 18 -8.50 -4.06 -8.22
C LEU A 18 -9.66 -3.44 -7.44
N SER A 19 -10.90 -3.71 -7.84
CA SER A 19 -12.09 -3.21 -7.14
C SER A 19 -12.10 -3.70 -5.70
N ARG A 20 -11.79 -4.97 -5.48
CA ARG A 20 -11.73 -5.55 -4.13
C ARG A 20 -10.63 -4.93 -3.30
N LEU A 21 -9.46 -4.73 -3.90
CA LEU A 21 -8.33 -4.13 -3.21
C LEU A 21 -8.65 -2.70 -2.77
N LEU A 22 -9.31 -1.92 -3.61
CA LEU A 22 -9.60 -0.52 -3.34
C LEU A 22 -10.78 -0.30 -2.39
N ASP A 23 -11.68 -1.28 -2.24
CA ASP A 23 -12.88 -1.13 -1.43
C ASP A 23 -12.60 -0.66 0.00
N GLY A 24 -11.54 -1.16 0.61
CA GLY A 24 -11.19 -0.83 1.99
C GLY A 24 -10.29 0.39 2.13
N ILE A 25 -9.81 0.93 1.03
CA ILE A 25 -8.79 1.99 1.04
C ILE A 25 -9.13 3.17 0.13
N GLN A 26 -10.42 3.34 -0.20
CA GLN A 26 -10.84 4.43 -1.10
C GLN A 26 -10.38 5.81 -0.60
N ASP A 27 -10.38 6.02 0.70
CA ASP A 27 -9.99 7.29 1.29
C ASP A 27 -8.49 7.60 1.18
N ASN A 28 -7.67 6.66 0.67
CA ASN A 28 -6.29 6.96 0.29
C ASN A 28 -6.23 7.88 -0.93
N TYR A 29 -7.29 7.91 -1.74
CA TYR A 29 -7.27 8.53 -3.07
C TYR A 29 -8.29 9.64 -3.25
N ILE A 30 -8.97 10.05 -2.19
CA ILE A 30 -9.84 11.21 -2.21
C ILE A 30 -9.07 12.48 -1.79
N THR A 31 -9.71 13.63 -1.90
CA THR A 31 -9.08 14.92 -1.57
C THR A 31 -8.46 14.90 -0.17
N ALA A 32 -7.25 15.41 -0.05
CA ALA A 32 -6.43 15.43 1.16
C ALA A 32 -5.95 14.04 1.63
N GLN A 33 -6.35 12.99 0.96
CA GLN A 33 -5.91 11.60 1.19
C GLN A 33 -5.91 11.20 2.68
N PRO A 34 -7.06 11.29 3.37
CA PRO A 34 -7.11 11.04 4.81
C PRO A 34 -6.70 9.61 5.19
N GLY A 35 -6.94 8.64 4.32
CA GLY A 35 -6.53 7.26 4.55
C GLY A 35 -5.02 7.11 4.61
N ILE A 36 -4.30 7.77 3.70
CA ILE A 36 -2.83 7.75 3.69
C ILE A 36 -2.29 8.44 4.93
N GLN A 37 -2.81 9.60 5.29
CA GLN A 37 -2.37 10.34 6.47
C GLN A 37 -2.56 9.50 7.73
N ARG A 38 -3.70 8.84 7.86
CA ARG A 38 -3.99 7.96 8.99
C ARG A 38 -3.04 6.77 9.05
N SER A 39 -2.76 6.15 7.90
CA SER A 39 -1.84 5.00 7.82
C SER A 39 -0.41 5.38 8.18
N VAL A 40 0.06 6.54 7.71
CA VAL A 40 1.40 7.02 8.03
C VAL A 40 1.52 7.34 9.52
N LYS A 41 0.48 7.96 10.10
CA LYS A 41 0.45 8.26 11.52
C LYS A 41 0.49 6.97 12.36
N ARG A 42 -0.28 5.96 11.96
CA ARG A 42 -0.28 4.65 12.63
C ARG A 42 1.08 3.99 12.54
N MET A 43 1.74 4.07 11.38
CA MET A 43 3.07 3.52 11.21
C MET A 43 4.06 4.19 12.17
N ALA A 44 4.02 5.51 12.28
CA ALA A 44 4.89 6.24 13.20
C ALA A 44 4.66 5.83 14.65
N GLU A 45 3.41 5.70 15.05
CA GLU A 45 3.05 5.27 16.40
C GLU A 45 3.51 3.84 16.67
N LEU A 46 3.35 2.96 15.70
CA LEU A 46 3.76 1.56 15.82
C LEU A 46 5.27 1.42 15.94
N VAL A 47 6.03 2.15 15.14
CA VAL A 47 7.50 2.12 15.21
C VAL A 47 7.97 2.67 16.55
N ALA A 48 7.33 3.72 17.06
CA ALA A 48 7.69 4.26 18.37
C ALA A 48 7.48 3.24 19.51
N ARG A 49 6.52 2.33 19.36
CA ARG A 49 6.25 1.28 20.35
C ARG A 49 7.19 0.08 20.20
N ILE A 50 7.48 -0.31 18.97
CA ILE A 50 8.23 -1.54 18.69
C ILE A 50 9.72 -1.28 18.67
N ASP A 51 10.14 -0.15 18.14
CA ASP A 51 11.55 0.19 17.95
C ASP A 51 11.75 1.67 18.29
N ALA A 52 11.69 1.98 19.57
CA ALA A 52 11.86 3.34 20.05
C ALA A 52 13.22 3.95 19.65
N PRO A 53 14.36 3.22 19.70
CA PRO A 53 15.63 3.76 19.25
C PRO A 53 15.61 4.22 17.80
N LEU A 54 14.97 3.47 16.90
CA LEU A 54 14.82 3.87 15.49
C LEU A 54 13.98 5.13 15.37
N SER A 55 12.85 5.19 16.07
CA SER A 55 11.96 6.35 16.06
C SER A 55 12.71 7.61 16.52
N GLU A 56 13.46 7.51 17.60
CA GLU A 56 14.26 8.62 18.12
C GLU A 56 15.36 9.03 17.15
N HIS A 57 16.01 8.07 16.52
CA HIS A 57 17.06 8.35 15.54
C HIS A 57 16.51 9.10 14.32
N LEU A 58 15.37 8.66 13.78
CA LEU A 58 14.74 9.35 12.66
C LEU A 58 14.35 10.77 13.02
N ALA A 59 13.79 10.97 14.21
CA ALA A 59 13.45 12.31 14.68
C ALA A 59 14.69 13.20 14.82
N ALA A 60 15.77 12.66 15.37
CA ALA A 60 17.03 13.39 15.53
C ALA A 60 17.65 13.79 14.19
N GLN A 61 17.47 13.00 13.15
CA GLN A 61 17.97 13.29 11.81
C GLN A 61 17.01 14.15 10.98
N GLY A 62 15.87 14.55 11.54
CA GLY A 62 14.89 15.36 10.83
C GLY A 62 14.13 14.58 9.76
N VAL A 63 14.08 13.27 9.84
CA VAL A 63 13.36 12.43 8.89
C VAL A 63 11.96 12.15 9.41
N GLU A 64 10.97 12.59 8.65
CA GLU A 64 9.57 12.33 8.98
C GLU A 64 9.04 11.14 8.20
N PHE A 65 8.14 10.38 8.83
CA PHE A 65 7.54 9.20 8.18
C PHE A 65 6.82 9.57 6.89
N MET A 66 6.19 10.75 6.82
CA MET A 66 5.50 11.18 5.61
C MET A 66 6.42 11.27 4.40
N GLN A 67 7.71 11.52 4.60
CA GLN A 67 8.68 11.68 3.52
C GLN A 67 8.91 10.40 2.71
N PHE A 68 8.82 9.24 3.36
CA PHE A 68 9.03 7.95 2.68
C PHE A 68 7.78 7.07 2.68
N ALA A 69 7.03 7.07 3.77
CA ALA A 69 5.87 6.17 3.90
C ALA A 69 4.70 6.60 3.02
N PHE A 70 4.62 7.87 2.62
CA PHE A 70 3.59 8.32 1.69
C PHE A 70 3.60 7.48 0.41
N ARG A 71 4.77 7.33 -0.21
CA ARG A 71 4.90 6.53 -1.43
C ARG A 71 4.55 5.07 -1.19
N TRP A 72 4.96 4.52 -0.05
CA TRP A 72 4.65 3.14 0.30
C TRP A 72 3.16 2.91 0.40
N MET A 73 2.43 3.82 1.04
CA MET A 73 0.99 3.72 1.22
C MET A 73 0.23 4.03 -0.06
N ASN A 74 0.68 5.04 -0.81
CA ASN A 74 0.01 5.45 -2.04
C ASN A 74 0.05 4.38 -3.11
N CYS A 75 1.15 3.67 -3.24
CA CYS A 75 1.36 2.63 -4.25
C CYS A 75 1.31 1.22 -3.67
N LEU A 76 0.95 1.07 -2.39
CA LEU A 76 0.91 -0.23 -1.70
C LEU A 76 2.21 -1.02 -1.93
N LEU A 77 3.34 -0.32 -1.82
CA LEU A 77 4.69 -0.84 -2.01
C LEU A 77 5.03 -1.27 -3.44
N MET A 78 4.14 -1.03 -4.41
CA MET A 78 4.38 -1.45 -5.80
C MET A 78 5.65 -0.85 -6.40
N ARG A 79 6.01 0.37 -6.00
CA ARG A 79 7.20 1.04 -6.53
C ARG A 79 8.52 0.56 -5.90
N GLU A 80 8.43 -0.19 -4.80
CA GLU A 80 9.61 -0.61 -4.05
C GLU A 80 10.10 -2.02 -4.41
N ILE A 81 9.26 -2.81 -5.06
CA ILE A 81 9.56 -4.21 -5.38
C ILE A 81 9.13 -4.55 -6.80
N SER A 82 9.55 -5.71 -7.29
CA SER A 82 9.20 -6.17 -8.64
C SER A 82 7.70 -6.41 -8.79
N VAL A 83 7.20 -6.36 -10.02
CA VAL A 83 5.79 -6.64 -10.31
C VAL A 83 5.39 -8.03 -9.82
N LYS A 84 6.23 -9.03 -10.07
CA LYS A 84 5.98 -10.40 -9.62
C LYS A 84 5.80 -10.47 -8.11
N ASN A 85 6.69 -9.84 -7.36
CA ASN A 85 6.60 -9.82 -5.89
C ASN A 85 5.43 -8.97 -5.40
N THR A 86 5.10 -7.90 -6.11
CA THR A 86 3.93 -7.08 -5.80
C THR A 86 2.65 -7.90 -5.89
N VAL A 87 2.47 -8.65 -6.97
CA VAL A 87 1.28 -9.51 -7.14
C VAL A 87 1.17 -10.49 -5.98
N ARG A 88 2.27 -11.13 -5.61
CA ARG A 88 2.29 -12.08 -4.50
C ARG A 88 1.91 -11.42 -3.16
N MET A 89 2.44 -10.25 -2.91
CA MET A 89 2.15 -9.50 -1.68
C MET A 89 0.71 -9.01 -1.64
N TRP A 90 0.20 -8.50 -2.76
CA TRP A 90 -1.19 -8.02 -2.83
C TRP A 90 -2.19 -9.16 -2.67
N ASP A 91 -1.86 -10.37 -3.11
CA ASP A 91 -2.69 -11.55 -2.84
C ASP A 91 -2.90 -11.73 -1.33
N THR A 92 -1.85 -11.50 -0.54
CA THR A 92 -1.94 -11.55 0.92
C THR A 92 -2.89 -10.47 1.44
N TYR A 93 -2.82 -9.25 0.89
CA TYR A 93 -3.75 -8.18 1.29
C TYR A 93 -5.20 -8.57 1.02
N LEU A 94 -5.47 -9.13 -0.16
CA LEU A 94 -6.82 -9.52 -0.55
C LEU A 94 -7.40 -10.59 0.37
N VAL A 95 -6.57 -11.55 0.77
CA VAL A 95 -7.00 -12.63 1.67
C VAL A 95 -7.30 -12.12 3.07
N ARG A 96 -6.51 -11.17 3.56
CA ARG A 96 -6.62 -10.64 4.92
C ARG A 96 -7.61 -9.50 5.08
N THR A 97 -8.02 -8.88 3.99
CA THR A 97 -8.94 -7.75 4.02
C THR A 97 -10.35 -8.24 4.23
N ARG A 98 -10.89 -7.98 5.38
CA ARG A 98 -12.25 -8.33 5.72
C ARG A 98 -12.89 -7.22 6.50
#